data_ea57d611216646da6c9dc70ba02711ca
#
_entry.id   ea57d611216646da6c9dc70ba02711ca
#
_cell.length_a   1.000
_cell.length_b   1.000
_cell.length_c   1.000
_cell.angle_alpha   90.00
_cell.angle_beta   90.00
_cell.angle_gamma   90.00
#
_symmetry.space_group_name_H-M   'P 1'
#
loop_
_entity.id
_entity.type
_entity.pdbx_description
1 polymer ?
#
loop_
_entity_poly.entity_id
_entity_poly.type
_entity_poly.pdbx_seq_one_letter_code
_entity_poly.pdbx_strand_id
1 'polypeptide(L)'
;MTQVPSEKKICKNGYFSENHKISLRSFIEKYDKLFVVYRRNNIQTAYSYLLGLMKCEKNHTNMERMVEQVPEQAYHQYHNFLSESKWDYQEVNERTALEASALIISCKANSGKPTGLIIDESSHLKKGKESVAVARQYAGVCGKVDNCQVAVYASLCNEENTTIIGTSLFVPQKWIDDKVRCDKADIPVSKQVFQTKPQMALSLIKSNIKLGVKFDWIGGDGLYGHNTELTKELDKEELFYVLDVHKDELIYLEEPSFSIPLKKGKRGASPTKVKADKTAFRIDKYFQNIEEDQWDRVQIRKTAKGWKYVLVHTVSVWHWDGEEETARVRTLIITKTQETNPKVKYSFSNGAISDYTTQEYAYFNVVAIGLKEVSMMLKTNLVFPGIKYVNGWHGNITNHWL
;
A
#
# COMPACT_ATOMS: atom_id res chain seq x y z
N MET A 1 7.57 11.19 -36.87
CA MET A 1 8.25 11.50 -35.60
C MET A 1 7.56 12.70 -34.98
N THR A 2 6.54 12.45 -34.19
CA THR A 2 5.79 13.49 -33.47
C THR A 2 6.36 13.51 -32.05
N GLN A 3 7.04 14.59 -31.70
CA GLN A 3 7.57 14.85 -30.35
C GLN A 3 6.41 14.88 -29.35
N VAL A 4 6.47 14.01 -28.36
CA VAL A 4 5.65 14.10 -27.15
C VAL A 4 6.15 15.32 -26.36
N PRO A 5 5.29 16.29 -26.01
CA PRO A 5 5.71 17.45 -25.23
C PRO A 5 6.10 17.00 -23.82
N SER A 6 7.23 17.50 -23.34
CA SER A 6 7.75 17.26 -22.00
C SER A 6 6.76 17.74 -20.92
N GLU A 7 6.19 16.81 -20.16
CA GLU A 7 5.23 17.03 -19.08
C GLU A 7 5.90 17.59 -17.82
N LYS A 8 6.28 18.84 -17.82
CA LYS A 8 6.70 19.55 -16.60
C LYS A 8 6.01 20.90 -16.41
N LYS A 9 4.70 20.99 -16.66
CA LYS A 9 3.87 22.11 -16.24
C LYS A 9 2.42 21.71 -16.02
N ILE A 10 2.18 20.82 -15.06
CA ILE A 10 0.83 20.62 -14.53
C ILE A 10 0.72 21.39 -13.21
N CYS A 11 -0.20 22.37 -13.21
CA CYS A 11 -0.76 23.09 -12.06
C CYS A 11 0.09 24.14 -11.36
N LYS A 12 0.36 25.24 -12.04
CA LYS A 12 0.17 26.56 -11.43
C LYS A 12 -0.87 27.29 -12.30
N ASN A 13 -2.09 27.46 -11.78
CA ASN A 13 -3.32 27.96 -12.41
C ASN A 13 -3.91 26.98 -13.44
N GLY A 14 -4.80 26.09 -12.95
CA GLY A 14 -5.39 25.00 -13.69
C GLY A 14 -6.27 25.42 -14.85
N TYR A 15 -5.70 25.59 -16.01
CA TYR A 15 -6.46 25.59 -17.25
C TYR A 15 -6.71 24.13 -17.65
N PHE A 16 -7.84 23.60 -17.21
CA PHE A 16 -8.37 22.33 -17.71
C PHE A 16 -8.86 22.62 -19.14
N SER A 17 -8.06 22.25 -20.15
CA SER A 17 -8.41 22.47 -21.54
C SER A 17 -9.62 21.62 -21.98
N GLU A 18 -10.29 21.99 -23.02
CA GLU A 18 -11.38 21.17 -23.60
C GLU A 18 -10.90 19.75 -23.97
N ASN A 19 -9.65 19.61 -24.42
CA ASN A 19 -9.07 18.28 -24.69
C ASN A 19 -8.99 17.40 -23.41
N HIS A 20 -8.67 17.98 -22.25
CA HIS A 20 -8.68 17.24 -20.98
C HIS A 20 -10.10 16.80 -20.61
N LYS A 21 -11.11 17.64 -20.84
CA LYS A 21 -12.52 17.28 -20.59
C LYS A 21 -13.00 16.16 -21.52
N ILE A 22 -12.61 16.20 -22.80
CA ILE A 22 -12.92 15.16 -23.78
C ILE A 22 -12.26 13.85 -23.37
N SER A 23 -10.98 13.88 -22.99
CA SER A 23 -10.27 12.68 -22.53
C SER A 23 -10.88 12.09 -21.26
N LEU A 24 -11.24 12.93 -20.29
CA LEU A 24 -11.93 12.49 -19.06
C LEU A 24 -13.29 11.89 -19.37
N ARG A 25 -14.06 12.49 -20.29
CA ARG A 25 -15.35 11.96 -20.71
C ARG A 25 -15.20 10.59 -21.36
N SER A 26 -14.30 10.46 -22.33
CA SER A 26 -14.01 9.18 -22.98
C SER A 26 -13.54 8.11 -22.01
N PHE A 27 -12.77 8.50 -20.97
CA PHE A 27 -12.37 7.59 -19.90
C PHE A 27 -13.55 7.10 -19.08
N ILE A 28 -14.39 8.01 -18.58
CA ILE A 28 -15.50 7.64 -17.69
C ILE A 28 -16.61 6.87 -18.42
N GLU A 29 -16.81 7.10 -19.71
CA GLU A 29 -17.79 6.38 -20.54
C GLU A 29 -17.54 4.88 -20.58
N LYS A 30 -16.32 4.42 -20.36
CA LYS A 30 -16.01 2.98 -20.21
C LYS A 30 -16.72 2.35 -19.00
N TYR A 31 -17.14 3.16 -18.03
CA TYR A 31 -17.80 2.77 -16.79
C TYR A 31 -19.31 3.01 -16.82
N ASP A 32 -19.88 3.40 -17.96
CA ASP A 32 -21.27 3.83 -18.08
C ASP A 32 -22.26 2.85 -17.44
N LYS A 33 -22.14 1.56 -17.74
CA LYS A 33 -23.01 0.51 -17.22
C LYS A 33 -22.93 0.34 -15.70
N LEU A 34 -21.78 0.66 -15.09
CA LEU A 34 -21.54 0.50 -13.65
C LEU A 34 -22.24 1.58 -12.82
N PHE A 35 -22.60 2.70 -13.45
CA PHE A 35 -23.30 3.81 -12.81
C PHE A 35 -24.81 3.77 -13.00
N VAL A 36 -25.34 2.74 -13.65
CA VAL A 36 -26.78 2.55 -13.80
C VAL A 36 -27.34 1.91 -12.53
N VAL A 37 -28.20 2.64 -11.82
CA VAL A 37 -28.90 2.16 -10.62
C VAL A 37 -30.39 2.20 -10.90
N TYR A 38 -31.03 1.04 -10.94
CA TYR A 38 -32.41 0.85 -11.40
C TYR A 38 -32.56 1.40 -12.84
N ARG A 39 -33.28 2.53 -13.02
CA ARG A 39 -33.51 3.18 -14.31
C ARG A 39 -32.73 4.49 -14.48
N ARG A 40 -31.93 4.86 -13.49
CA ARG A 40 -31.18 6.10 -13.48
C ARG A 40 -29.71 5.83 -13.82
N ASN A 41 -29.20 6.51 -14.83
CA ASN A 41 -27.79 6.54 -15.14
C ASN A 41 -27.12 7.74 -14.45
N ASN A 42 -26.14 7.47 -13.59
CA ASN A 42 -25.42 8.47 -12.82
C ASN A 42 -24.07 8.86 -13.47
N ILE A 43 -23.77 8.41 -14.69
CA ILE A 43 -22.48 8.65 -15.37
C ILE A 43 -22.14 10.14 -15.47
N GLN A 44 -23.14 10.99 -15.76
CA GLN A 44 -22.92 12.43 -15.85
C GLN A 44 -22.53 13.03 -14.48
N THR A 45 -23.14 12.56 -13.40
CA THR A 45 -22.77 13.01 -12.04
C THR A 45 -21.37 12.50 -11.66
N ALA A 46 -21.02 11.26 -12.02
CA ALA A 46 -19.67 10.71 -11.83
C ALA A 46 -18.63 11.53 -12.60
N TYR A 47 -18.88 11.83 -13.89
CA TYR A 47 -18.03 12.69 -14.70
C TYR A 47 -17.82 14.07 -14.05
N SER A 48 -18.93 14.71 -13.69
CA SER A 48 -18.90 16.06 -13.08
C SER A 48 -18.18 16.06 -11.74
N TYR A 49 -18.31 14.99 -10.96
CA TYR A 49 -17.61 14.82 -9.70
C TYR A 49 -16.09 14.73 -9.91
N LEU A 50 -15.63 13.87 -10.83
CA LEU A 50 -14.21 13.77 -11.17
C LEU A 50 -13.66 15.09 -11.73
N LEU A 51 -14.40 15.73 -12.64
CA LEU A 51 -14.02 17.04 -13.17
C LEU A 51 -13.89 18.08 -12.06
N GLY A 52 -14.83 18.10 -11.10
CA GLY A 52 -14.78 18.98 -9.94
C GLY A 52 -13.55 18.72 -9.06
N LEU A 53 -13.23 17.44 -8.79
CA LEU A 53 -12.00 17.07 -8.07
C LEU A 53 -10.74 17.58 -8.75
N MET A 54 -10.66 17.44 -10.07
CA MET A 54 -9.47 17.84 -10.85
C MET A 54 -9.33 19.35 -11.01
N LYS A 55 -10.43 20.11 -10.97
CA LYS A 55 -10.45 21.58 -11.10
C LYS A 55 -10.27 22.31 -9.77
N CYS A 56 -10.60 21.69 -8.65
CA CYS A 56 -10.42 22.29 -7.33
C CYS A 56 -8.95 22.39 -6.95
N GLU A 57 -8.60 23.44 -6.21
CA GLU A 57 -7.27 23.59 -5.64
C GLU A 57 -6.98 22.49 -4.60
N LYS A 58 -5.73 22.10 -4.53
CA LYS A 58 -5.24 21.14 -3.52
C LYS A 58 -5.60 21.62 -2.12
N ASN A 59 -6.15 20.72 -1.28
CA ASN A 59 -6.65 20.99 0.08
C ASN A 59 -7.95 21.82 0.17
N HIS A 60 -8.53 22.24 -0.94
CA HIS A 60 -9.81 22.94 -1.00
C HIS A 60 -10.88 22.18 -1.78
N THR A 61 -10.74 20.88 -1.87
CA THR A 61 -11.63 19.99 -2.63
C THR A 61 -12.80 19.56 -1.75
N ASN A 62 -13.91 20.24 -1.82
CA ASN A 62 -15.18 19.86 -1.20
C ASN A 62 -16.33 20.05 -2.19
N MET A 63 -17.51 19.52 -1.90
CA MET A 63 -18.65 19.54 -2.85
C MET A 63 -19.10 20.96 -3.20
N GLU A 64 -18.99 21.91 -2.27
CA GLU A 64 -19.35 23.33 -2.50
C GLU A 64 -18.40 23.93 -3.54
N ARG A 65 -17.09 23.73 -3.36
CA ARG A 65 -16.09 24.18 -4.34
C ARG A 65 -16.20 23.47 -5.68
N MET A 66 -16.58 22.18 -5.68
CA MET A 66 -16.84 21.45 -6.92
C MET A 66 -18.01 22.05 -7.69
N VAL A 67 -19.09 22.47 -7.01
CA VAL A 67 -20.22 23.18 -7.64
C VAL A 67 -19.77 24.51 -8.25
N GLU A 68 -18.91 25.26 -7.59
CA GLU A 68 -18.34 26.51 -8.14
C GLU A 68 -17.54 26.25 -9.43
N GLN A 69 -16.84 25.12 -9.51
CA GLN A 69 -16.01 24.74 -10.67
C GLN A 69 -16.78 24.04 -11.79
N VAL A 70 -17.91 23.41 -11.45
CA VAL A 70 -18.79 22.67 -12.36
C VAL A 70 -20.25 23.05 -12.07
N PRO A 71 -20.66 24.27 -12.45
CA PRO A 71 -21.96 24.83 -12.06
C PRO A 71 -23.17 24.12 -12.66
N GLU A 72 -22.97 23.26 -13.68
CA GLU A 72 -24.01 22.42 -14.26
C GLU A 72 -24.51 21.33 -13.31
N GLN A 73 -23.79 21.10 -12.20
CA GLN A 73 -24.12 20.06 -11.22
C GLN A 73 -24.41 20.66 -9.84
N ALA A 74 -25.57 20.39 -9.29
CA ALA A 74 -25.95 20.90 -7.98
C ALA A 74 -25.37 20.09 -6.81
N TYR A 75 -25.14 20.72 -5.67
CA TYR A 75 -24.60 20.12 -4.45
C TYR A 75 -25.34 18.84 -4.04
N HIS A 76 -26.66 18.85 -4.02
CA HIS A 76 -27.46 17.70 -3.61
C HIS A 76 -27.31 16.49 -4.54
N GLN A 77 -26.92 16.70 -5.81
CA GLN A 77 -26.68 15.61 -6.77
C GLN A 77 -25.39 14.90 -6.44
N TYR A 78 -24.31 15.63 -6.11
CA TYR A 78 -23.08 15.03 -5.61
C TYR A 78 -23.29 14.29 -4.31
N HIS A 79 -24.02 14.91 -3.36
CA HIS A 79 -24.33 14.29 -2.08
C HIS A 79 -25.10 12.99 -2.28
N ASN A 80 -26.19 13.01 -3.06
CA ASN A 80 -27.00 11.82 -3.35
C ASN A 80 -26.17 10.72 -4.07
N PHE A 81 -25.35 11.12 -5.02
CA PHE A 81 -24.49 10.17 -5.76
C PHE A 81 -23.52 9.42 -4.84
N LEU A 82 -23.00 10.08 -3.83
CA LEU A 82 -22.01 9.49 -2.93
C LEU A 82 -22.63 8.78 -1.72
N SER A 83 -23.76 9.26 -1.20
CA SER A 83 -24.34 8.74 0.06
C SER A 83 -25.55 7.85 -0.12
N GLU A 84 -26.33 8.03 -1.18
CA GLU A 84 -27.62 7.34 -1.34
C GLU A 84 -27.65 6.40 -2.56
N SER A 85 -26.88 6.72 -3.60
CA SER A 85 -26.90 5.96 -4.84
C SER A 85 -26.16 4.63 -4.70
N LYS A 86 -26.86 3.51 -4.93
CA LYS A 86 -26.34 2.14 -4.74
C LYS A 86 -25.68 1.58 -6.01
N TRP A 87 -24.75 2.33 -6.62
CA TRP A 87 -23.94 1.81 -7.69
C TRP A 87 -22.86 0.86 -7.15
N ASP A 88 -22.45 -0.12 -7.96
CA ASP A 88 -21.49 -1.14 -7.54
C ASP A 88 -20.07 -0.58 -7.54
N TYR A 89 -19.63 -0.10 -6.38
CA TYR A 89 -18.28 0.43 -6.19
C TYR A 89 -17.19 -0.65 -6.33
N GLN A 90 -17.50 -1.91 -6.01
CA GLN A 90 -16.54 -2.99 -6.10
C GLN A 90 -16.22 -3.28 -7.56
N GLU A 91 -17.25 -3.38 -8.42
CA GLU A 91 -17.07 -3.58 -9.86
C GLU A 91 -16.32 -2.39 -10.50
N VAL A 92 -16.61 -1.17 -10.07
CA VAL A 92 -15.85 0.02 -10.50
C VAL A 92 -14.38 -0.09 -10.12
N ASN A 93 -14.05 -0.50 -8.88
CA ASN A 93 -12.67 -0.69 -8.45
C ASN A 93 -11.96 -1.79 -9.21
N GLU A 94 -12.60 -2.93 -9.40
CA GLU A 94 -12.06 -4.04 -10.18
C GLU A 94 -11.75 -3.60 -11.61
N ARG A 95 -12.65 -2.87 -12.23
CA ARG A 95 -12.42 -2.28 -13.56
C ARG A 95 -11.26 -1.29 -13.56
N THR A 96 -11.19 -0.43 -12.57
CA THR A 96 -10.09 0.54 -12.42
C THR A 96 -8.76 -0.17 -12.20
N ALA A 97 -8.71 -1.23 -11.41
CA ALA A 97 -7.50 -2.03 -11.19
C ALA A 97 -7.00 -2.67 -12.50
N LEU A 98 -7.89 -3.19 -13.33
CA LEU A 98 -7.52 -3.76 -14.63
C LEU A 98 -7.01 -2.70 -15.62
N GLU A 99 -7.67 -1.55 -15.73
CA GLU A 99 -7.21 -0.43 -16.57
C GLU A 99 -5.84 0.09 -16.09
N ALA A 100 -5.67 0.24 -14.77
CA ALA A 100 -4.40 0.64 -14.17
C ALA A 100 -3.29 -0.37 -14.45
N SER A 101 -3.59 -1.67 -14.32
CA SER A 101 -2.64 -2.74 -14.64
C SER A 101 -2.19 -2.68 -16.10
N ALA A 102 -3.13 -2.49 -17.02
CA ALA A 102 -2.80 -2.36 -18.45
C ALA A 102 -1.89 -1.15 -18.75
N LEU A 103 -2.16 -0.01 -18.10
CA LEU A 103 -1.33 1.20 -18.23
C LEU A 103 0.08 0.99 -17.66
N ILE A 104 0.20 0.42 -16.47
CA ILE A 104 1.51 0.16 -15.84
C ILE A 104 2.32 -0.85 -16.65
N ILE A 105 1.68 -1.89 -17.21
CA ILE A 105 2.36 -2.83 -18.12
C ILE A 105 2.90 -2.12 -19.35
N SER A 106 2.16 -1.18 -19.92
CA SER A 106 2.65 -0.38 -21.06
C SER A 106 3.86 0.48 -20.67
N CYS A 107 3.89 1.02 -19.45
CA CYS A 107 5.06 1.72 -18.92
C CYS A 107 6.26 0.78 -18.74
N LYS A 108 6.04 -0.45 -18.26
CA LYS A 108 7.09 -1.48 -18.13
C LYS A 108 7.77 -1.77 -19.46
N ALA A 109 7.00 -1.87 -20.55
CA ALA A 109 7.54 -2.09 -21.89
C ALA A 109 8.54 -1.01 -22.32
N ASN A 110 8.40 0.21 -21.81
CA ASN A 110 9.30 1.34 -22.10
C ASN A 110 10.48 1.42 -21.12
N SER A 111 10.29 1.10 -19.86
CA SER A 111 11.31 1.23 -18.79
C SER A 111 12.16 -0.02 -18.61
N GLY A 112 11.63 -1.20 -18.95
CA GLY A 112 12.25 -2.51 -18.66
C GLY A 112 12.27 -2.86 -17.16
N LYS A 113 11.69 -2.04 -16.27
CA LYS A 113 11.71 -2.25 -14.83
C LYS A 113 10.54 -3.13 -14.37
N PRO A 114 10.73 -3.99 -13.36
CA PRO A 114 9.66 -4.82 -12.83
C PRO A 114 8.57 -4.00 -12.14
N THR A 115 7.34 -4.47 -12.24
CA THR A 115 6.17 -3.87 -11.61
C THR A 115 5.96 -4.43 -10.21
N GLY A 116 5.86 -3.57 -9.21
CA GLY A 116 5.58 -3.93 -7.83
C GLY A 116 4.10 -3.79 -7.47
N LEU A 117 3.59 -4.76 -6.71
CA LEU A 117 2.36 -4.63 -5.95
C LEU A 117 2.72 -4.25 -4.53
N ILE A 118 2.41 -3.04 -4.16
CA ILE A 118 2.85 -2.50 -2.89
C ILE A 118 1.67 -2.36 -1.93
N ILE A 119 1.86 -2.84 -0.70
CA ILE A 119 0.88 -2.75 0.38
C ILE A 119 1.34 -1.73 1.42
N ASP A 120 0.45 -0.83 1.77
CA ASP A 120 0.67 0.17 2.84
C ASP A 120 -0.67 0.53 3.49
N GLU A 121 -0.65 1.14 4.66
CA GLU A 121 -1.85 1.70 5.26
C GLU A 121 -1.81 3.22 5.32
N SER A 122 -2.98 3.80 5.29
CA SER A 122 -3.14 5.24 5.52
C SER A 122 -4.29 5.51 6.47
N SER A 123 -4.17 6.60 7.23
CA SER A 123 -5.15 7.03 8.22
C SER A 123 -5.77 8.37 7.84
N HIS A 124 -7.08 8.49 8.07
CA HIS A 124 -7.87 9.70 7.88
C HIS A 124 -8.41 10.19 9.21
N LEU A 125 -7.90 11.34 9.66
CA LEU A 125 -8.34 11.95 10.92
C LEU A 125 -9.83 12.34 10.86
N LYS A 126 -10.56 12.06 11.92
CA LYS A 126 -11.98 12.39 12.07
C LYS A 126 -12.23 13.11 13.38
N LYS A 127 -13.08 14.15 13.35
CA LYS A 127 -13.48 14.86 14.55
C LYS A 127 -14.64 14.17 15.28
N GLY A 128 -15.55 13.55 14.52
CA GLY A 128 -16.74 12.88 15.04
C GLY A 128 -16.51 11.40 15.36
N LYS A 129 -17.52 10.76 15.95
CA LYS A 129 -17.52 9.34 16.33
C LYS A 129 -18.42 8.48 15.43
N GLU A 130 -19.21 9.09 14.54
CA GLU A 130 -20.24 8.42 13.76
C GLU A 130 -19.73 7.84 12.42
N SER A 131 -18.55 8.27 11.94
CA SER A 131 -17.99 7.68 10.72
C SER A 131 -17.71 6.19 10.91
N VAL A 132 -18.01 5.38 9.88
CA VAL A 132 -17.79 3.93 9.91
C VAL A 132 -16.36 3.58 10.29
N ALA A 133 -16.17 2.63 11.19
CA ALA A 133 -14.87 2.15 11.64
C ALA A 133 -13.96 3.20 12.32
N VAL A 134 -14.49 4.38 12.67
CA VAL A 134 -13.72 5.39 13.39
C VAL A 134 -13.41 4.93 14.81
N ALA A 135 -12.15 5.05 15.21
CA ALA A 135 -11.69 4.75 16.56
C ALA A 135 -10.42 5.53 16.89
N ARG A 136 -10.08 5.59 18.20
CA ARG A 136 -8.76 6.01 18.63
C ARG A 136 -7.76 4.89 18.34
N GLN A 137 -6.90 5.12 17.36
CA GLN A 137 -5.89 4.17 16.89
C GLN A 137 -4.68 4.94 16.36
N TYR A 138 -3.57 4.26 16.10
CA TYR A 138 -2.38 4.91 15.57
C TYR A 138 -2.68 5.50 14.18
N ALA A 139 -2.45 6.79 14.06
CA ALA A 139 -2.62 7.54 12.81
C ALA A 139 -1.25 7.93 12.25
N GLY A 140 -0.77 7.18 11.25
CA GLY A 140 0.52 7.41 10.60
C GLY A 140 0.68 8.82 10.01
N VAL A 141 -0.43 9.48 9.67
CA VAL A 141 -0.44 10.88 9.18
C VAL A 141 0.11 11.88 10.21
N CYS A 142 -0.16 11.66 11.49
CA CYS A 142 0.28 12.55 12.58
C CYS A 142 1.27 11.89 13.54
N GLY A 143 1.65 10.62 13.32
CA GLY A 143 2.62 9.89 14.12
C GLY A 143 2.21 9.59 15.57
N LYS A 144 0.91 9.65 15.88
CA LYS A 144 0.37 9.44 17.23
C LYS A 144 -0.98 8.72 17.20
N VAL A 145 -1.44 8.26 18.36
CA VAL A 145 -2.81 7.74 18.52
C VAL A 145 -3.80 8.90 18.45
N ASP A 146 -4.70 8.86 17.48
CA ASP A 146 -5.75 9.86 17.31
C ASP A 146 -7.05 9.21 16.82
N ASN A 147 -8.13 10.00 16.79
CA ASN A 147 -9.41 9.56 16.28
C ASN A 147 -9.39 9.54 14.75
N CYS A 148 -9.37 8.36 14.16
CA CYS A 148 -9.21 8.20 12.72
C CYS A 148 -9.88 6.93 12.18
N GLN A 149 -10.10 6.92 10.88
CA GLN A 149 -10.27 5.70 10.10
C GLN A 149 -8.91 5.27 9.55
N VAL A 150 -8.69 3.98 9.40
CA VAL A 150 -7.49 3.42 8.77
C VAL A 150 -7.92 2.47 7.65
N ALA A 151 -7.25 2.52 6.52
CA ALA A 151 -7.45 1.56 5.44
C ALA A 151 -6.10 1.03 4.96
N VAL A 152 -6.11 -0.23 4.52
CA VAL A 152 -5.00 -0.88 3.83
C VAL A 152 -5.21 -0.68 2.33
N TYR A 153 -4.16 -0.31 1.64
CA TYR A 153 -4.15 -0.01 0.20
C TYR A 153 -3.22 -0.96 -0.53
N ALA A 154 -3.64 -1.35 -1.73
CA ALA A 154 -2.80 -2.01 -2.71
C ALA A 154 -2.55 -1.04 -3.88
N SER A 155 -1.30 -0.88 -4.26
CA SER A 155 -0.87 0.02 -5.34
C SER A 155 0.05 -0.71 -6.30
N LEU A 156 -0.12 -0.48 -7.60
CA LEU A 156 0.89 -0.86 -8.59
C LEU A 156 1.89 0.26 -8.76
N CYS A 157 3.15 -0.10 -8.87
CA CYS A 157 4.21 0.85 -9.17
C CYS A 157 5.23 0.28 -10.16
N ASN A 158 5.70 1.16 -11.06
CA ASN A 158 6.79 0.89 -11.98
C ASN A 158 7.57 2.19 -12.14
N GLU A 159 8.75 2.28 -11.54
CA GLU A 159 9.55 3.51 -11.44
C GLU A 159 8.77 4.69 -10.85
N GLU A 160 8.49 5.72 -11.66
CA GLU A 160 7.77 6.93 -11.26
C GLU A 160 6.25 6.78 -11.39
N ASN A 161 5.77 5.72 -12.04
CA ASN A 161 4.35 5.50 -12.26
C ASN A 161 3.77 4.70 -11.12
N THR A 162 2.79 5.26 -10.43
CA THR A 162 2.13 4.59 -9.30
C THR A 162 0.64 4.88 -9.34
N THR A 163 -0.15 3.85 -9.06
CA THR A 163 -1.61 3.95 -8.98
C THR A 163 -2.19 3.01 -7.94
N ILE A 164 -3.25 3.44 -7.26
CA ILE A 164 -3.98 2.59 -6.31
C ILE A 164 -4.91 1.67 -7.10
N ILE A 165 -4.90 0.39 -6.76
CA ILE A 165 -5.72 -0.64 -7.41
C ILE A 165 -6.65 -1.37 -6.44
N GLY A 166 -6.55 -1.10 -5.16
CA GLY A 166 -7.43 -1.70 -4.16
C GLY A 166 -7.28 -1.06 -2.80
N THR A 167 -8.35 -1.14 -2.03
CA THR A 167 -8.36 -0.67 -0.65
C THR A 167 -9.31 -1.51 0.19
N SER A 168 -9.01 -1.61 1.47
CA SER A 168 -9.85 -2.27 2.46
C SER A 168 -9.88 -1.47 3.75
N LEU A 169 -11.08 -1.10 4.21
CA LEU A 169 -11.24 -0.35 5.45
C LEU A 169 -11.00 -1.28 6.66
N PHE A 170 -10.08 -0.88 7.52
CA PHE A 170 -9.85 -1.58 8.77
C PHE A 170 -10.99 -1.30 9.77
N VAL A 171 -11.74 -2.34 10.12
CA VAL A 171 -12.80 -2.27 11.13
C VAL A 171 -12.23 -2.73 12.48
N PRO A 172 -12.01 -1.81 13.42
CA PRO A 172 -11.44 -2.17 14.73
C PRO A 172 -12.32 -3.15 15.50
N GLN A 173 -11.70 -3.98 16.37
CA GLN A 173 -12.41 -4.97 17.19
C GLN A 173 -13.61 -4.38 17.95
N LYS A 174 -13.47 -3.15 18.47
CA LYS A 174 -14.55 -2.44 19.19
C LYS A 174 -15.82 -2.21 18.34
N TRP A 175 -15.68 -2.13 17.01
CA TRP A 175 -16.79 -2.05 16.10
C TRP A 175 -17.41 -3.43 15.88
N ILE A 176 -16.58 -4.44 15.68
CA ILE A 176 -17.02 -5.83 15.47
C ILE A 176 -17.79 -6.35 16.66
N ASP A 177 -17.38 -5.99 17.88
CA ASP A 177 -18.06 -6.36 19.14
C ASP A 177 -19.40 -5.64 19.31
N ASP A 178 -19.61 -4.48 18.67
CA ASP A 178 -20.84 -3.68 18.70
C ASP A 178 -21.65 -3.90 17.40
N LYS A 179 -22.38 -5.03 17.36
CA LYS A 179 -23.19 -5.40 16.19
C LYS A 179 -24.25 -4.36 15.88
N VAL A 180 -24.90 -3.75 16.88
CA VAL A 180 -25.92 -2.72 16.69
C VAL A 180 -25.32 -1.53 15.93
N ARG A 181 -24.10 -1.15 16.30
CA ARG A 181 -23.39 -0.07 15.63
C ARG A 181 -22.98 -0.45 14.20
N CYS A 182 -22.55 -1.71 13.99
CA CYS A 182 -22.24 -2.21 12.67
C CYS A 182 -23.46 -2.20 11.75
N ASP A 183 -24.60 -2.67 12.24
CA ASP A 183 -25.85 -2.72 11.48
C ASP A 183 -26.37 -1.31 11.17
N LYS A 184 -26.35 -0.40 12.15
CA LYS A 184 -26.69 1.02 11.95
C LYS A 184 -25.79 1.70 10.90
N ALA A 185 -24.56 1.24 10.75
CA ALA A 185 -23.61 1.74 9.76
C ALA A 185 -23.65 0.96 8.44
N ASP A 186 -24.65 0.09 8.24
CA ASP A 186 -24.81 -0.78 7.07
C ASP A 186 -23.56 -1.60 6.71
N ILE A 187 -22.75 -2.00 7.71
CA ILE A 187 -21.61 -2.89 7.45
C ILE A 187 -22.15 -4.27 7.08
N PRO A 188 -21.84 -4.80 5.89
CA PRO A 188 -22.32 -6.13 5.50
C PRO A 188 -21.90 -7.20 6.51
N VAL A 189 -22.78 -8.15 6.81
CA VAL A 189 -22.53 -9.24 7.80
C VAL A 189 -21.23 -9.97 7.48
N SER A 190 -20.94 -10.21 6.21
CA SER A 190 -19.69 -10.83 5.74
C SER A 190 -18.42 -10.01 6.05
N LYS A 191 -18.56 -8.72 6.35
CA LYS A 191 -17.47 -7.81 6.74
C LYS A 191 -17.43 -7.51 8.24
N GLN A 192 -18.40 -8.03 9.02
CA GLN A 192 -18.43 -7.93 10.48
C GLN A 192 -17.54 -9.00 11.13
N VAL A 193 -16.38 -9.23 10.57
CA VAL A 193 -15.35 -10.15 11.07
C VAL A 193 -14.06 -9.37 11.24
N PHE A 194 -13.43 -9.51 12.41
CA PHE A 194 -12.15 -8.86 12.65
C PHE A 194 -11.07 -9.47 11.76
N GLN A 195 -10.30 -8.60 11.12
CA GLN A 195 -9.10 -8.95 10.37
C GLN A 195 -7.97 -8.04 10.80
N THR A 196 -6.79 -8.60 10.97
CA THR A 196 -5.57 -7.82 11.13
C THR A 196 -5.18 -7.16 9.80
N LYS A 197 -4.40 -6.09 9.84
CA LYS A 197 -3.94 -5.43 8.62
C LYS A 197 -3.13 -6.36 7.69
N PRO A 198 -2.24 -7.25 8.18
CA PRO A 198 -1.61 -8.26 7.33
C PRO A 198 -2.60 -9.24 6.67
N GLN A 199 -3.64 -9.68 7.36
CA GLN A 199 -4.69 -10.52 6.78
C GLN A 199 -5.48 -9.77 5.69
N MET A 200 -5.76 -8.49 5.89
CA MET A 200 -6.37 -7.63 4.87
C MET A 200 -5.46 -7.44 3.66
N ALA A 201 -4.16 -7.26 3.89
CA ALA A 201 -3.15 -7.19 2.82
C ALA A 201 -3.13 -8.47 1.99
N LEU A 202 -3.09 -9.63 2.63
CA LEU A 202 -3.15 -10.93 1.94
C LEU A 202 -4.45 -11.07 1.13
N SER A 203 -5.58 -10.64 1.67
CA SER A 203 -6.86 -10.67 0.97
C SER A 203 -6.86 -9.76 -0.27
N LEU A 204 -6.25 -8.57 -0.18
CA LEU A 204 -6.08 -7.64 -1.31
C LEU A 204 -5.15 -8.22 -2.37
N ILE A 205 -4.03 -8.84 -1.99
CA ILE A 205 -3.10 -9.51 -2.90
C ILE A 205 -3.83 -10.61 -3.67
N LYS A 206 -4.48 -11.54 -2.95
CA LYS A 206 -5.20 -12.68 -3.54
C LYS A 206 -6.35 -12.23 -4.46
N SER A 207 -7.10 -11.19 -4.09
CA SER A 207 -8.17 -10.66 -4.94
C SER A 207 -7.65 -10.01 -6.22
N ASN A 208 -6.53 -9.27 -6.17
CA ASN A 208 -5.91 -8.70 -7.37
C ASN A 208 -5.34 -9.78 -8.30
N ILE A 209 -4.74 -10.85 -7.75
CA ILE A 209 -4.30 -12.01 -8.54
C ILE A 209 -5.48 -12.66 -9.24
N LYS A 210 -6.56 -12.94 -8.50
CA LYS A 210 -7.80 -13.51 -9.03
C LYS A 210 -8.42 -12.64 -10.13
N LEU A 211 -8.36 -11.35 -9.98
CA LEU A 211 -8.83 -10.37 -10.99
C LEU A 211 -7.98 -10.36 -12.26
N GLY A 212 -6.75 -10.88 -12.20
CA GLY A 212 -5.82 -10.93 -13.33
C GLY A 212 -4.88 -9.73 -13.43
N VAL A 213 -4.76 -8.94 -12.37
CA VAL A 213 -3.75 -7.88 -12.24
C VAL A 213 -2.36 -8.49 -12.29
N LYS A 214 -1.47 -7.92 -13.12
CA LYS A 214 -0.10 -8.41 -13.31
C LYS A 214 0.90 -7.56 -12.54
N PHE A 215 1.76 -8.23 -11.79
CA PHE A 215 2.90 -7.64 -11.09
C PHE A 215 4.01 -8.69 -10.98
N ASP A 216 5.23 -8.25 -10.73
CA ASP A 216 6.42 -9.11 -10.68
C ASP A 216 6.86 -9.37 -9.24
N TRP A 217 6.56 -8.46 -8.30
CA TRP A 217 6.97 -8.57 -6.90
C TRP A 217 6.01 -7.84 -5.95
N ILE A 218 6.11 -8.17 -4.67
CA ILE A 218 5.30 -7.57 -3.60
C ILE A 218 6.21 -6.79 -2.67
N GLY A 219 5.80 -5.56 -2.33
CA GLY A 219 6.47 -4.71 -1.35
C GLY A 219 5.56 -4.30 -0.21
N GLY A 220 6.17 -4.01 0.94
CA GLY A 220 5.45 -3.50 2.11
C GLY A 220 6.41 -3.10 3.21
N ASP A 221 5.90 -2.37 4.21
CA ASP A 221 6.70 -1.93 5.35
C ASP A 221 6.90 -3.03 6.41
N GLY A 222 7.55 -2.65 7.53
CA GLY A 222 7.87 -3.58 8.61
C GLY A 222 6.65 -4.20 9.32
N LEU A 223 5.46 -3.61 9.21
CA LEU A 223 4.23 -4.21 9.72
C LEU A 223 3.92 -5.53 9.00
N TYR A 224 4.17 -5.55 7.69
CA TYR A 224 3.92 -6.71 6.82
C TYR A 224 5.09 -7.68 6.83
N GLY A 225 6.32 -7.19 6.79
CA GLY A 225 7.51 -8.05 6.76
C GLY A 225 7.80 -8.77 8.07
N HIS A 226 7.36 -8.24 9.20
CA HIS A 226 7.45 -8.91 10.51
C HIS A 226 6.31 -9.93 10.73
N ASN A 227 5.29 -9.93 9.89
CA ASN A 227 4.17 -10.85 10.06
C ASN A 227 4.45 -12.22 9.41
N THR A 228 4.73 -13.20 10.26
CA THR A 228 5.08 -14.56 9.84
C THR A 228 3.97 -15.26 9.07
N GLU A 229 2.70 -15.08 9.45
CA GLU A 229 1.56 -15.67 8.75
C GLU A 229 1.49 -15.16 7.28
N LEU A 230 1.65 -13.84 7.09
CA LEU A 230 1.66 -13.25 5.77
C LEU A 230 2.82 -13.79 4.91
N THR A 231 4.05 -13.77 5.44
CA THR A 231 5.23 -14.23 4.68
C THR A 231 5.16 -15.73 4.35
N LYS A 232 4.60 -16.56 5.26
CA LYS A 232 4.34 -17.99 5.01
C LYS A 232 3.35 -18.20 3.87
N GLU A 233 2.26 -17.44 3.84
CA GLU A 233 1.28 -17.54 2.76
C GLU A 233 1.85 -17.05 1.41
N LEU A 234 2.68 -16.00 1.41
CA LEU A 234 3.36 -15.53 0.21
C LEU A 234 4.36 -16.58 -0.33
N ASP A 235 5.12 -17.23 0.55
CA ASP A 235 6.03 -18.32 0.18
C ASP A 235 5.27 -19.51 -0.41
N LYS A 236 4.16 -19.90 0.21
CA LYS A 236 3.32 -21.02 -0.25
C LYS A 236 2.69 -20.79 -1.62
N GLU A 237 2.34 -19.54 -1.92
CA GLU A 237 1.81 -19.13 -3.23
C GLU A 237 2.93 -18.81 -4.24
N GLU A 238 4.19 -19.08 -3.89
CA GLU A 238 5.39 -18.81 -4.70
C GLU A 238 5.48 -17.34 -5.19
N LEU A 239 4.99 -16.40 -4.37
CA LEU A 239 4.98 -14.97 -4.69
C LEU A 239 6.29 -14.33 -4.24
N PHE A 240 7.01 -13.71 -5.18
CA PHE A 240 8.24 -13.00 -4.87
C PHE A 240 7.96 -11.70 -4.12
N TYR A 241 8.68 -11.47 -3.04
CA TYR A 241 8.53 -10.26 -2.23
C TYR A 241 9.85 -9.67 -1.74
N VAL A 242 9.80 -8.37 -1.47
CA VAL A 242 10.80 -7.61 -0.70
C VAL A 242 10.04 -6.78 0.34
N LEU A 243 10.07 -7.23 1.59
CA LEU A 243 9.34 -6.61 2.70
C LEU A 243 10.31 -6.05 3.74
N ASP A 244 10.03 -4.85 4.23
CA ASP A 244 10.84 -4.26 5.29
C ASP A 244 10.72 -5.05 6.59
N VAL A 245 11.80 -5.05 7.36
CA VAL A 245 11.85 -5.69 8.66
C VAL A 245 12.43 -4.76 9.71
N HIS A 246 12.19 -5.08 10.97
CA HIS A 246 12.71 -4.30 12.08
C HIS A 246 14.20 -4.58 12.27
N LYS A 247 14.94 -3.57 12.76
CA LYS A 247 16.40 -3.64 12.99
C LYS A 247 16.82 -4.65 14.04
N ASP A 248 15.89 -5.08 14.90
CA ASP A 248 16.11 -6.04 15.97
C ASP A 248 15.71 -7.47 15.63
N GLU A 249 15.30 -7.70 14.35
CA GLU A 249 15.06 -9.04 13.83
C GLU A 249 16.31 -9.91 13.94
N LEU A 250 16.09 -11.21 14.23
CA LEU A 250 17.17 -12.17 14.43
C LEU A 250 17.46 -12.97 13.15
N ILE A 251 18.74 -13.07 12.81
CA ILE A 251 19.22 -13.82 11.67
C ILE A 251 20.32 -14.79 12.11
N TYR A 252 20.49 -15.86 11.33
CA TYR A 252 21.62 -16.78 11.44
C TYR A 252 22.42 -16.70 10.14
N LEU A 253 23.75 -16.71 10.26
CA LEU A 253 24.66 -16.69 9.11
C LEU A 253 24.97 -18.09 8.59
N GLU A 254 24.65 -19.10 9.38
CA GLU A 254 24.76 -20.53 9.06
C GLU A 254 23.40 -21.20 9.34
N GLU A 255 23.12 -22.30 8.65
CA GLU A 255 21.91 -23.07 8.86
C GLU A 255 21.81 -23.57 10.31
N PRO A 256 20.80 -23.14 11.07
CA PRO A 256 20.62 -23.62 12.43
C PRO A 256 19.82 -24.91 12.46
N SER A 257 20.20 -25.81 13.38
CA SER A 257 19.40 -26.97 13.77
C SER A 257 18.65 -26.65 15.08
N PHE A 258 17.45 -27.16 15.18
CA PHE A 258 16.55 -26.86 16.29
C PHE A 258 16.28 -28.10 17.13
N SER A 259 16.45 -27.99 18.45
CA SER A 259 16.14 -29.08 19.36
C SER A 259 15.74 -28.54 20.75
N ILE A 260 14.99 -29.35 21.50
CA ILE A 260 14.76 -29.07 22.92
C ILE A 260 16.02 -29.50 23.67
N PRO A 261 16.71 -28.56 24.33
CA PRO A 261 17.95 -28.87 25.07
C PRO A 261 17.73 -29.96 26.14
N LEU A 262 18.67 -30.87 26.23
CA LEU A 262 18.67 -31.85 27.30
C LEU A 262 18.78 -31.15 28.68
N LYS A 263 18.05 -31.66 29.67
CA LYS A 263 18.12 -31.14 31.02
C LYS A 263 19.54 -31.29 31.58
N LYS A 264 20.15 -30.18 31.94
CA LYS A 264 21.45 -30.16 32.63
C LYS A 264 21.25 -30.26 34.13
N GLY A 265 21.40 -31.46 34.68
CA GLY A 265 21.33 -31.72 36.12
C GLY A 265 19.96 -32.22 36.63
N LYS A 266 19.91 -32.55 37.93
CA LYS A 266 18.75 -33.19 38.55
C LYS A 266 17.69 -32.20 39.09
N ARG A 267 18.03 -30.90 39.27
CA ARG A 267 17.15 -29.89 39.85
C ARG A 267 16.53 -29.00 38.74
N GLY A 268 15.34 -28.47 39.02
CA GLY A 268 14.61 -27.57 38.13
C GLY A 268 13.71 -28.28 37.09
N ALA A 269 12.84 -27.55 36.43
CA ALA A 269 11.97 -28.05 35.34
C ALA A 269 12.81 -28.44 34.12
N SER A 270 12.35 -29.41 33.33
CA SER A 270 12.96 -29.77 32.07
C SER A 270 12.71 -28.65 31.04
N PRO A 271 13.67 -28.35 30.15
CA PRO A 271 13.44 -27.43 29.09
C PRO A 271 12.28 -27.90 28.20
N THR A 272 11.42 -26.96 27.79
CA THR A 272 10.27 -27.25 26.90
C THR A 272 10.35 -26.42 25.64
N LYS A 273 11.23 -25.41 25.56
CA LYS A 273 11.38 -24.52 24.42
C LYS A 273 12.50 -25.02 23.52
N VAL A 274 12.19 -25.05 22.25
CA VAL A 274 13.16 -25.30 21.18
C VAL A 274 14.24 -24.21 21.18
N LYS A 275 15.48 -24.59 20.93
CA LYS A 275 16.61 -23.67 20.76
C LYS A 275 17.41 -24.07 19.53
N ALA A 276 17.94 -23.05 18.86
CA ALA A 276 18.91 -23.24 17.80
C ALA A 276 20.28 -23.61 18.35
N ASP A 277 21.03 -24.40 17.62
CA ASP A 277 22.43 -24.75 17.88
C ASP A 277 23.41 -23.65 17.47
N LYS A 278 22.99 -22.74 16.59
CA LYS A 278 23.75 -21.59 16.11
C LYS A 278 23.42 -20.31 16.88
N THR A 279 24.37 -19.37 16.82
CA THR A 279 24.18 -18.05 17.42
C THR A 279 23.38 -17.15 16.49
N ALA A 280 22.26 -16.59 17.00
CA ALA A 280 21.50 -15.58 16.29
C ALA A 280 22.13 -14.20 16.46
N PHE A 281 22.07 -13.40 15.42
CA PHE A 281 22.52 -12.01 15.41
C PHE A 281 21.31 -11.10 15.15
N ARG A 282 21.21 -10.00 15.87
CA ARG A 282 20.30 -8.92 15.50
C ARG A 282 20.82 -8.24 14.24
N ILE A 283 19.94 -7.87 13.32
CA ILE A 283 20.31 -7.20 12.06
C ILE A 283 21.09 -5.90 12.32
N ASP A 284 20.72 -5.10 13.33
CA ASP A 284 21.42 -3.86 13.67
C ASP A 284 22.85 -4.10 14.18
N LYS A 285 23.11 -5.26 14.81
CA LYS A 285 24.46 -5.67 15.25
C LYS A 285 25.28 -6.23 14.08
N TYR A 286 24.66 -7.00 13.20
CA TYR A 286 25.29 -7.44 11.96
C TYR A 286 25.71 -6.23 11.11
N PHE A 287 24.82 -5.27 10.93
CA PHE A 287 25.07 -4.03 10.18
C PHE A 287 26.32 -3.28 10.66
N GLN A 288 26.59 -3.24 11.98
CA GLN A 288 27.75 -2.55 12.55
C GLN A 288 29.10 -3.17 12.17
N ASN A 289 29.10 -4.42 11.72
CA ASN A 289 30.29 -5.20 11.38
C ASN A 289 30.50 -5.34 9.87
N ILE A 290 29.68 -4.70 9.03
CA ILE A 290 29.83 -4.72 7.57
C ILE A 290 30.98 -3.79 7.18
N GLU A 291 32.00 -4.33 6.54
CA GLU A 291 33.18 -3.59 6.09
C GLU A 291 32.83 -2.70 4.89
N GLU A 292 33.67 -1.67 4.62
CA GLU A 292 33.37 -0.69 3.57
C GLU A 292 33.35 -1.29 2.17
N ASP A 293 34.18 -2.29 1.90
CA ASP A 293 34.29 -2.99 0.62
C ASP A 293 33.12 -3.91 0.34
N GLN A 294 32.29 -4.22 1.34
CA GLN A 294 31.06 -5.02 1.23
C GLN A 294 29.83 -4.20 0.81
N TRP A 295 30.01 -2.93 0.52
CA TRP A 295 28.96 -2.04 0.11
C TRP A 295 29.03 -1.71 -1.38
N ASP A 296 27.97 -2.07 -2.11
CA ASP A 296 27.79 -1.63 -3.49
C ASP A 296 27.15 -0.24 -3.54
N ARG A 297 27.72 0.66 -4.33
CA ARG A 297 27.13 1.97 -4.60
C ARG A 297 26.19 1.89 -5.78
N VAL A 298 24.89 1.96 -5.52
CA VAL A 298 23.84 1.77 -6.52
C VAL A 298 23.15 3.09 -6.85
N GLN A 299 22.96 3.32 -8.15
CA GLN A 299 22.20 4.44 -8.69
C GLN A 299 20.71 4.12 -8.69
N ILE A 300 19.87 4.96 -8.05
CA ILE A 300 18.45 4.69 -7.86
C ILE A 300 17.57 5.48 -8.83
N ARG A 301 17.63 6.81 -8.76
CA ARG A 301 16.76 7.67 -9.58
C ARG A 301 17.41 9.03 -9.86
N LYS A 302 16.95 9.67 -10.92
CA LYS A 302 17.31 11.06 -11.21
C LYS A 302 16.44 12.01 -10.36
N THR A 303 17.06 13.03 -9.81
CA THR A 303 16.39 14.09 -9.04
C THR A 303 16.72 15.45 -9.67
N ALA A 304 16.06 16.52 -9.24
CA ALA A 304 16.38 17.88 -9.70
C ALA A 304 17.84 18.29 -9.39
N LYS A 305 18.49 17.63 -8.39
CA LYS A 305 19.88 17.87 -7.98
C LYS A 305 20.88 16.87 -8.58
N GLY A 306 20.46 16.04 -9.53
CA GLY A 306 21.29 14.98 -10.12
C GLY A 306 20.85 13.57 -9.71
N TRP A 307 21.72 12.60 -9.93
CA TRP A 307 21.43 11.19 -9.59
C TRP A 307 21.50 10.96 -8.08
N LYS A 308 20.50 10.24 -7.57
CA LYS A 308 20.50 9.75 -6.19
C LYS A 308 21.12 8.36 -6.13
N TYR A 309 22.06 8.18 -5.21
CA TYR A 309 22.73 6.92 -4.92
C TYR A 309 22.42 6.46 -3.51
N VAL A 310 22.45 5.15 -3.31
CA VAL A 310 22.45 4.50 -2.00
C VAL A 310 23.57 3.48 -1.94
N LEU A 311 24.02 3.16 -0.74
CA LEU A 311 24.89 2.03 -0.49
C LEU A 311 24.01 0.84 -0.13
N VAL A 312 24.30 -0.31 -0.71
CA VAL A 312 23.50 -1.54 -0.59
C VAL A 312 24.43 -2.67 -0.19
N HIS A 313 23.99 -3.47 0.76
CA HIS A 313 24.59 -4.74 1.12
C HIS A 313 23.53 -5.83 1.04
N THR A 314 23.85 -6.93 0.38
CA THR A 314 22.97 -8.10 0.26
C THR A 314 23.69 -9.34 0.78
N VAL A 315 23.01 -10.14 1.58
CA VAL A 315 23.57 -11.37 2.13
C VAL A 315 22.47 -12.43 2.29
N SER A 316 22.83 -13.69 2.02
CA SER A 316 21.94 -14.82 2.31
C SER A 316 22.01 -15.14 3.81
N VAL A 317 20.85 -15.21 4.46
CA VAL A 317 20.70 -15.48 5.88
C VAL A 317 19.62 -16.51 6.13
N TRP A 318 19.66 -17.11 7.30
CA TRP A 318 18.59 -17.96 7.81
C TRP A 318 17.74 -17.18 8.80
N HIS A 319 16.44 -17.19 8.60
CA HIS A 319 15.47 -16.54 9.49
C HIS A 319 14.54 -17.59 10.08
N TRP A 320 14.38 -17.56 11.41
CA TRP A 320 13.51 -18.45 12.17
C TRP A 320 12.42 -17.67 12.89
N ASP A 321 11.19 -18.10 12.74
CA ASP A 321 10.03 -17.44 13.36
C ASP A 321 9.80 -17.80 14.85
N GLY A 322 10.61 -18.69 15.39
CA GLY A 322 10.48 -19.13 16.78
C GLY A 322 9.53 -20.32 17.02
N GLU A 323 8.85 -20.79 15.98
CA GLU A 323 7.80 -21.83 16.08
C GLU A 323 8.07 -23.04 15.18
N GLU A 324 8.56 -22.84 13.97
CA GLU A 324 8.81 -23.91 12.99
C GLU A 324 10.01 -24.77 13.38
N GLU A 325 10.05 -26.00 12.85
CA GLU A 325 11.18 -26.92 13.04
C GLU A 325 12.42 -26.53 12.21
N THR A 326 12.25 -25.65 11.21
CA THR A 326 13.30 -25.22 10.30
C THR A 326 13.33 -23.70 10.14
N ALA A 327 14.52 -23.14 9.96
CA ALA A 327 14.66 -21.78 9.50
C ALA A 327 14.48 -21.68 8.00
N ARG A 328 14.10 -20.50 7.52
CA ARG A 328 13.95 -20.19 6.10
C ARG A 328 15.12 -19.38 5.59
N VAL A 329 15.61 -19.73 4.41
CA VAL A 329 16.58 -18.90 3.71
C VAL A 329 15.90 -17.60 3.26
N ARG A 330 16.58 -16.48 3.49
CA ARG A 330 16.17 -15.15 3.06
C ARG A 330 17.37 -14.38 2.52
N THR A 331 17.14 -13.53 1.55
CA THR A 331 18.11 -12.50 1.20
C THR A 331 17.84 -11.27 2.07
N LEU A 332 18.76 -10.95 2.96
CA LEU A 332 18.75 -9.70 3.71
C LEU A 332 19.31 -8.60 2.83
N ILE A 333 18.55 -7.52 2.67
CA ILE A 333 18.91 -6.34 1.90
C ILE A 333 19.02 -5.18 2.88
N ILE A 334 20.21 -4.58 2.99
CA ILE A 334 20.46 -3.40 3.82
C ILE A 334 20.79 -2.24 2.89
N THR A 335 20.05 -1.15 3.00
CA THR A 335 20.34 0.08 2.26
C THR A 335 20.63 1.22 3.21
N LYS A 336 21.62 2.06 2.87
CA LYS A 336 21.90 3.30 3.61
C LYS A 336 22.08 4.48 2.65
N THR A 337 21.55 5.64 3.03
CA THR A 337 21.77 6.89 2.27
C THR A 337 23.16 7.43 2.52
N GLN A 338 23.71 8.21 1.58
CA GLN A 338 25.04 8.83 1.66
C GLN A 338 25.00 10.23 2.31
N GLU A 339 24.03 10.47 3.19
CA GLU A 339 23.89 11.74 3.92
C GLU A 339 24.70 11.70 5.22
N THR A 340 24.95 12.87 5.83
CA THR A 340 25.66 13.00 7.12
C THR A 340 24.98 12.16 8.23
N ASN A 341 23.66 12.08 8.21
CA ASN A 341 22.88 11.18 9.06
C ASN A 341 22.20 10.13 8.16
N PRO A 342 22.87 8.99 7.88
CA PRO A 342 22.37 8.02 6.94
C PRO A 342 21.08 7.38 7.45
N LYS A 343 20.09 7.32 6.58
CA LYS A 343 18.88 6.52 6.83
C LYS A 343 19.19 5.09 6.40
N VAL A 344 19.08 4.18 7.35
CA VAL A 344 19.28 2.75 7.13
C VAL A 344 17.93 2.05 7.05
N LYS A 345 17.80 1.13 6.11
CA LYS A 345 16.61 0.31 5.90
C LYS A 345 17.01 -1.15 5.78
N TYR A 346 16.20 -2.03 6.33
CA TYR A 346 16.41 -3.46 6.34
C TYR A 346 15.19 -4.14 5.70
N SER A 347 15.41 -5.09 4.81
CA SER A 347 14.32 -5.86 4.19
C SER A 347 14.73 -7.32 4.00
N PHE A 348 13.74 -8.23 4.08
CA PHE A 348 13.89 -9.61 3.65
C PHE A 348 13.24 -9.82 2.29
N SER A 349 13.88 -10.68 1.50
CA SER A 349 13.32 -11.25 0.30
C SER A 349 13.34 -12.77 0.37
N ASN A 350 12.34 -13.42 -0.24
CA ASN A 350 12.32 -14.86 -0.46
C ASN A 350 13.03 -15.30 -1.77
N GLY A 351 13.43 -14.36 -2.62
CA GLY A 351 14.30 -14.65 -3.78
C GLY A 351 15.72 -14.97 -3.32
N ALA A 352 16.38 -15.91 -3.99
CA ALA A 352 17.78 -16.22 -3.71
C ALA A 352 18.68 -15.04 -4.12
N ILE A 353 19.79 -14.86 -3.41
CA ILE A 353 20.75 -13.77 -3.70
C ILE A 353 21.26 -13.80 -5.15
N SER A 354 21.27 -14.97 -5.77
CA SER A 354 21.67 -15.18 -7.17
C SER A 354 20.60 -14.82 -8.20
N ASP A 355 19.33 -14.69 -7.80
CA ASP A 355 18.20 -14.49 -8.72
C ASP A 355 18.16 -13.05 -9.27
N TYR A 356 18.68 -12.11 -8.50
CA TYR A 356 18.66 -10.69 -8.82
C TYR A 356 20.01 -10.04 -8.51
N THR A 357 20.37 -9.05 -9.29
CA THR A 357 21.55 -8.21 -9.03
C THR A 357 21.34 -7.31 -7.81
N THR A 358 22.42 -6.85 -7.20
CA THR A 358 22.36 -5.85 -6.10
C THR A 358 21.57 -4.60 -6.52
N GLN A 359 21.67 -4.21 -7.80
CA GLN A 359 20.92 -3.09 -8.35
C GLN A 359 19.40 -3.33 -8.36
N GLU A 360 18.96 -4.54 -8.69
CA GLU A 360 17.54 -4.91 -8.68
C GLU A 360 17.03 -5.00 -7.25
N TYR A 361 17.78 -5.62 -6.33
CA TYR A 361 17.42 -5.62 -4.90
C TYR A 361 17.32 -4.20 -4.32
N ALA A 362 18.24 -3.31 -4.72
CA ALA A 362 18.17 -1.91 -4.34
C ALA A 362 16.92 -1.23 -4.91
N TYR A 363 16.55 -1.53 -6.16
CA TYR A 363 15.35 -1.02 -6.80
C TYR A 363 14.10 -1.46 -6.01
N PHE A 364 13.93 -2.76 -5.74
CA PHE A 364 12.79 -3.28 -4.97
C PHE A 364 12.68 -2.61 -3.59
N ASN A 365 13.80 -2.54 -2.86
CA ASN A 365 13.83 -1.93 -1.53
C ASN A 365 13.47 -0.44 -1.55
N VAL A 366 13.98 0.33 -2.54
CA VAL A 366 13.79 1.79 -2.61
C VAL A 366 12.45 2.16 -3.23
N VAL A 367 11.95 1.43 -4.23
CA VAL A 367 10.63 1.68 -4.84
C VAL A 367 9.52 1.42 -3.83
N ALA A 368 9.67 0.44 -2.95
CA ALA A 368 8.79 0.32 -1.79
C ALA A 368 8.77 1.60 -0.90
N ILE A 369 9.82 2.45 -0.96
CA ILE A 369 9.84 3.79 -0.30
C ILE A 369 9.06 4.84 -1.12
N GLY A 370 8.99 4.72 -2.44
CA GLY A 370 8.20 5.62 -3.33
C GLY A 370 6.73 5.69 -2.94
N LEU A 371 6.26 4.72 -2.16
CA LEU A 371 4.96 4.74 -1.48
C LEU A 371 4.76 5.84 -0.45
N LYS A 372 5.83 6.42 0.07
CA LYS A 372 5.68 7.67 0.82
C LYS A 372 5.07 8.77 -0.07
N GLU A 373 5.23 8.69 -1.38
CA GLU A 373 4.56 9.59 -2.32
C GLU A 373 3.10 9.19 -2.53
N VAL A 374 2.75 7.89 -2.61
CA VAL A 374 1.34 7.43 -2.64
C VAL A 374 0.69 7.65 -1.28
N SER A 375 1.34 7.30 -0.19
CA SER A 375 0.91 7.64 1.16
C SER A 375 0.84 9.16 1.35
N MET A 376 1.68 9.95 0.68
CA MET A 376 1.63 11.41 0.68
C MET A 376 0.55 11.93 -0.26
N MET A 377 0.24 11.28 -1.37
CA MET A 377 -0.96 11.54 -2.19
C MET A 377 -2.23 11.23 -1.39
N LEU A 378 -2.27 10.11 -0.69
CA LEU A 378 -3.33 9.77 0.26
C LEU A 378 -3.40 10.74 1.44
N LYS A 379 -2.25 11.21 1.93
CA LYS A 379 -2.11 12.18 3.03
C LYS A 379 -2.41 13.62 2.62
N THR A 380 -2.18 14.01 1.38
CA THR A 380 -2.36 15.38 0.90
C THR A 380 -3.76 15.66 0.36
N ASN A 381 -4.78 14.90 0.78
CA ASN A 381 -6.18 15.19 0.48
C ASN A 381 -6.54 15.25 -1.02
N LEU A 382 -5.80 14.58 -1.90
CA LEU A 382 -6.36 14.19 -3.20
C LEU A 382 -7.50 13.19 -3.00
N VAL A 383 -7.56 12.53 -1.82
CA VAL A 383 -8.64 11.71 -1.33
C VAL A 383 -9.41 12.49 -0.27
N PHE A 384 -10.34 13.33 -0.70
CA PHE A 384 -11.53 13.78 0.04
C PHE A 384 -11.37 14.45 1.42
N PRO A 385 -10.98 15.71 1.51
CA PRO A 385 -11.35 16.54 2.65
C PRO A 385 -12.81 16.97 2.45
N GLY A 386 -13.73 16.41 3.20
CA GLY A 386 -15.05 16.98 3.30
C GLY A 386 -16.24 16.09 3.08
N ILE A 387 -16.09 14.81 2.80
CA ILE A 387 -17.23 13.92 2.83
C ILE A 387 -17.57 13.64 4.30
N LYS A 388 -18.57 14.35 4.78
CA LYS A 388 -19.31 13.96 5.97
C LYS A 388 -20.06 12.69 5.59
N TYR A 389 -19.56 11.54 6.05
CA TYR A 389 -20.30 10.30 5.94
C TYR A 389 -21.58 10.45 6.77
N VAL A 390 -22.68 10.56 6.07
CA VAL A 390 -23.99 10.36 6.63
C VAL A 390 -24.28 8.90 6.42
N ASN A 391 -24.38 8.15 7.53
CA ASN A 391 -24.89 6.79 7.64
C ASN A 391 -24.58 5.83 6.47
N GLY A 392 -23.74 4.85 6.73
CA GLY A 392 -23.63 3.68 5.89
C GLY A 392 -22.23 3.35 5.35
N TRP A 393 -22.06 2.12 5.01
CA TRP A 393 -20.90 1.50 4.35
C TRP A 393 -20.48 2.20 3.05
N HIS A 394 -21.38 2.96 2.45
CA HIS A 394 -21.12 3.80 1.27
C HIS A 394 -20.00 4.83 1.46
N GLY A 395 -19.61 5.10 2.69
CA GLY A 395 -18.45 5.92 3.00
C GLY A 395 -17.10 5.43 2.45
N ASN A 396 -16.98 4.16 2.08
CA ASN A 396 -15.77 3.62 1.46
C ASN A 396 -15.63 3.96 -0.02
N ILE A 397 -16.73 4.27 -0.69
CA ILE A 397 -16.76 4.50 -2.13
C ILE A 397 -15.88 5.67 -2.54
N THR A 398 -15.78 6.66 -1.70
CA THR A 398 -15.05 7.90 -1.99
C THR A 398 -13.53 7.78 -1.92
N ASN A 399 -13.01 6.73 -1.29
CA ASN A 399 -11.57 6.47 -1.25
C ASN A 399 -11.06 5.70 -2.49
N HIS A 400 -11.96 5.28 -3.39
CA HIS A 400 -11.62 4.41 -4.51
C HIS A 400 -11.45 5.13 -5.84
N TRP A 401 -11.70 6.45 -5.90
CA TRP A 401 -11.73 7.22 -7.15
C TRP A 401 -10.46 7.99 -7.49
N LEU A 402 -9.42 7.85 -6.74
CA LEU A 402 -8.11 8.43 -7.00
C LEU A 402 -7.06 7.34 -7.02
#